data_4548a83f78c67238c866ce86c623a6ba
#
_entry.id   4548a83f78c67238c866ce86c623a6ba
#
_cell.length_a   1.000
_cell.length_b   1.000
_cell.length_c   1.000
_cell.angle_alpha   90.00
_cell.angle_beta   90.00
_cell.angle_gamma   90.00
#
_symmetry.space_group_name_H-M   'P 1'
#
loop_
_entity.id
_entity.type
_entity.pdbx_description
1 polymer ?
#
loop_
_entity_poly.entity_id
_entity_poly.type
_entity_poly.pdbx_seq_one_letter_code
_entity_poly.pdbx_strand_id
1 'polypeptide(L)'
;MRIGIVTETYSPEINGVALTVAGLVHGLAQAGHAVQLIRPRQKSDGPAAAIEERIATTLVRGMRLPRYPGLQLGLPAGRRLRALWKSERPDALYVATEGPLGMSALRAARDVGIPASTGFHTRFDDFARHYGLGALTSLVFAYLRRFHGLGAATFVPTVELAEFLGGRGFHNVVRLPRAVDTNLFCPSKRDEALRAQWGVGADQLAVIYVGRIAPEKNLPLAVRTFRAIQRLIPQARYIWVGDGPARAALEAQNPDFIFAGVKSGEELARHYASSDLFVFPSLTETFGNVTLEALASGVPTVAFDYGAAREYLTSACGRRVARGDDDGFAAAACLLASDAVAFAAARTAARRCVAHLEPATVVANFVRALAELSGAGNAQSAPTDSVDPAAAPRREADESAAVSTAPARAECRGSLPVHP
;
A
#
# COMPACT_ATOMS: atom_id res chain seq x y z
N MET A 1 16.05 10.76 19.57
CA MET A 1 15.20 9.84 20.36
C MET A 1 15.72 8.42 20.23
N ARG A 2 15.47 7.58 21.24
CA ARG A 2 15.57 6.12 21.16
C ARG A 2 14.17 5.56 20.95
N ILE A 3 13.92 4.90 19.83
CA ILE A 3 12.58 4.44 19.43
C ILE A 3 12.58 2.91 19.37
N GLY A 4 11.69 2.29 20.15
CA GLY A 4 11.46 0.85 20.11
C GLY A 4 10.48 0.51 18.98
N ILE A 5 10.82 -0.47 18.12
CA ILE A 5 9.93 -1.00 17.08
C ILE A 5 9.78 -2.48 17.29
N VAL A 6 8.53 -2.94 17.44
CA VAL A 6 8.17 -4.34 17.61
C VAL A 6 7.36 -4.81 16.43
N THR A 7 7.81 -5.87 15.78
CA THR A 7 7.13 -6.45 14.62
C THR A 7 7.30 -7.96 14.59
N GLU A 8 6.32 -8.66 14.03
CA GLU A 8 6.40 -10.11 13.77
C GLU A 8 6.87 -10.44 12.36
N THR A 9 6.85 -9.44 11.46
CA THR A 9 7.31 -9.57 10.06
C THR A 9 8.34 -8.48 9.74
N TYR A 10 9.44 -8.86 9.12
CA TYR A 10 10.53 -7.96 8.76
C TYR A 10 11.35 -8.56 7.61
N SER A 11 12.16 -7.74 6.92
CA SER A 11 13.10 -8.21 5.89
C SER A 11 13.94 -9.41 6.41
N PRO A 12 14.18 -10.45 5.58
CA PRO A 12 13.96 -10.57 4.14
C PRO A 12 12.56 -11.07 3.71
N GLU A 13 11.56 -11.08 4.58
CA GLU A 13 10.19 -11.38 4.18
C GLU A 13 9.67 -10.34 3.18
N ILE A 14 9.10 -10.80 2.06
CA ILE A 14 8.58 -9.93 1.01
C ILE A 14 7.07 -9.80 1.17
N ASN A 15 6.65 -8.87 2.01
CA ASN A 15 5.25 -8.46 2.14
C ASN A 15 5.16 -6.97 2.47
N GLY A 16 3.99 -6.35 2.23
CA GLY A 16 3.80 -4.91 2.37
C GLY A 16 4.07 -4.36 3.79
N VAL A 17 3.85 -5.16 4.83
CA VAL A 17 4.11 -4.76 6.23
C VAL A 17 5.61 -4.80 6.51
N ALA A 18 6.28 -5.89 6.14
CA ALA A 18 7.72 -6.05 6.32
C ALA A 18 8.51 -4.91 5.64
N LEU A 19 8.16 -4.60 4.39
CA LEU A 19 8.78 -3.50 3.63
C LEU A 19 8.53 -2.14 4.28
N THR A 20 7.30 -1.88 4.74
CA THR A 20 6.96 -0.62 5.41
C THR A 20 7.73 -0.44 6.71
N VAL A 21 7.79 -1.50 7.55
CA VAL A 21 8.51 -1.45 8.83
C VAL A 21 10.01 -1.33 8.60
N ALA A 22 10.58 -2.05 7.63
CA ALA A 22 11.99 -1.93 7.27
C ALA A 22 12.34 -0.50 6.80
N GLY A 23 11.52 0.07 5.91
CA GLY A 23 11.69 1.46 5.46
C GLY A 23 11.64 2.46 6.62
N LEU A 24 10.73 2.26 7.58
CA LEU A 24 10.62 3.10 8.76
C LEU A 24 11.85 2.97 9.68
N VAL A 25 12.32 1.74 9.94
CA VAL A 25 13.51 1.46 10.76
C VAL A 25 14.75 2.13 10.18
N HIS A 26 15.01 1.92 8.88
CA HIS A 26 16.16 2.51 8.22
C HIS A 26 16.04 4.04 8.11
N GLY A 27 14.85 4.55 7.79
CA GLY A 27 14.62 5.99 7.73
C GLY A 27 14.83 6.69 9.09
N LEU A 28 14.42 6.06 10.19
CA LEU A 28 14.69 6.56 11.54
C LEU A 28 16.20 6.58 11.86
N ALA A 29 16.92 5.52 11.52
CA ALA A 29 18.37 5.45 11.71
C ALA A 29 19.11 6.52 10.88
N GLN A 30 18.71 6.70 9.61
CA GLN A 30 19.24 7.75 8.73
C GLN A 30 18.94 9.16 9.26
N ALA A 31 17.77 9.36 9.88
CA ALA A 31 17.41 10.61 10.55
C ALA A 31 18.13 10.83 11.90
N GLY A 32 19.07 9.95 12.28
CA GLY A 32 19.91 10.07 13.47
C GLY A 32 19.28 9.54 14.76
N HIS A 33 18.15 8.84 14.71
CA HIS A 33 17.52 8.21 15.87
C HIS A 33 18.15 6.85 16.19
N ALA A 34 18.22 6.49 17.48
CA ALA A 34 18.59 5.15 17.89
C ALA A 34 17.34 4.24 17.84
N VAL A 35 17.42 3.14 17.10
CA VAL A 35 16.29 2.21 16.91
C VAL A 35 16.56 0.91 17.66
N GLN A 36 15.62 0.48 18.50
CA GLN A 36 15.57 -0.85 19.08
C GLN A 36 14.54 -1.68 18.29
N LEU A 37 15.02 -2.55 17.38
CA LEU A 37 14.18 -3.44 16.59
C LEU A 37 13.99 -4.77 17.34
N ILE A 38 12.75 -5.13 17.66
CA ILE A 38 12.37 -6.39 18.31
C ILE A 38 11.54 -7.22 17.32
N ARG A 39 12.04 -8.40 16.95
CA ARG A 39 11.39 -9.29 16.00
C ARG A 39 11.69 -10.77 16.23
N PRO A 40 10.92 -11.71 15.68
CA PRO A 40 11.24 -13.11 15.69
C PRO A 40 12.56 -13.39 14.95
N ARG A 41 13.29 -14.42 15.40
CA ARG A 41 14.46 -14.94 14.70
C ARG A 41 14.04 -15.59 13.40
N GLN A 42 14.67 -15.19 12.29
CA GLN A 42 14.48 -15.77 10.97
C GLN A 42 15.60 -16.75 10.64
N LYS A 43 15.41 -17.61 9.61
CA LYS A 43 16.43 -18.58 9.19
C LYS A 43 17.72 -17.95 8.69
N SER A 44 17.61 -16.75 8.11
CA SER A 44 18.72 -15.97 7.57
C SER A 44 19.54 -15.26 8.64
N ASP A 45 19.05 -15.20 9.89
CA ASP A 45 19.78 -14.55 10.97
C ASP A 45 20.97 -15.40 11.40
N GLY A 46 22.15 -14.78 11.41
CA GLY A 46 23.35 -15.36 11.96
C GLY A 46 23.27 -15.61 13.49
N PRO A 47 24.33 -16.18 14.09
CA PRO A 47 24.38 -16.46 15.53
C PRO A 47 24.31 -15.19 16.39
N ALA A 48 24.83 -14.06 15.91
CA ALA A 48 24.67 -12.74 16.54
C ALA A 48 23.73 -11.87 15.70
N ALA A 49 22.86 -11.09 16.37
CA ALA A 49 22.12 -10.05 15.68
C ALA A 49 23.14 -9.05 15.08
N ALA A 50 22.99 -8.76 13.79
CA ALA A 50 23.80 -7.73 13.17
C ALA A 50 23.51 -6.40 13.86
N ILE A 51 24.55 -5.75 14.37
CA ILE A 51 24.45 -4.36 14.85
C ILE A 51 24.73 -3.51 13.61
N GLU A 52 23.65 -3.06 12.99
CA GLU A 52 23.74 -1.98 12.03
C GLU A 52 23.92 -0.67 12.82
N GLU A 53 24.63 0.29 12.24
CA GLU A 53 24.81 1.59 12.88
C GLU A 53 23.43 2.16 13.27
N ARG A 54 23.24 2.45 14.56
CA ARG A 54 22.01 2.96 15.19
C ARG A 54 20.80 2.01 15.25
N ILE A 55 20.90 0.75 14.77
CA ILE A 55 19.82 -0.24 14.86
C ILE A 55 20.27 -1.41 15.74
N ALA A 56 19.77 -1.45 16.96
CA ALA A 56 19.99 -2.57 17.89
C ALA A 56 18.87 -3.60 17.74
N THR A 57 19.17 -4.77 17.17
CA THR A 57 18.17 -5.82 16.94
C THR A 57 18.13 -6.82 18.10
N THR A 58 16.96 -6.99 18.70
CA THR A 58 16.65 -8.02 19.70
C THR A 58 15.82 -9.12 19.06
N LEU A 59 16.40 -10.31 18.91
CA LEU A 59 15.73 -11.48 18.36
C LEU A 59 14.99 -12.25 19.47
N VAL A 60 13.69 -12.51 19.24
CA VAL A 60 12.85 -13.32 20.12
C VAL A 60 12.53 -14.67 19.48
N ARG A 61 11.98 -15.60 20.26
CA ARG A 61 11.50 -16.89 19.73
C ARG A 61 10.29 -16.65 18.83
N GLY A 62 10.26 -17.36 17.68
CA GLY A 62 9.13 -17.37 16.74
C GLY A 62 8.62 -18.78 16.50
N MET A 63 7.39 -18.87 16.04
CA MET A 63 6.73 -20.09 15.58
C MET A 63 6.29 -19.90 14.12
N ARG A 64 6.60 -20.87 13.26
CA ARG A 64 6.16 -20.82 11.86
C ARG A 64 4.66 -21.01 11.75
N LEU A 65 4.02 -20.24 10.90
CA LEU A 65 2.61 -20.41 10.58
C LEU A 65 2.45 -21.61 9.62
N PRO A 66 1.66 -22.64 10.00
CA PRO A 66 1.28 -23.68 9.06
C PRO A 66 0.57 -23.08 7.84
N ARG A 67 0.83 -23.58 6.63
CA ARG A 67 0.27 -23.13 5.34
C ARG A 67 0.76 -21.76 4.82
N TYR A 68 1.60 -21.02 5.56
CA TYR A 68 2.19 -19.75 5.12
C TYR A 68 3.72 -19.82 5.18
N PRO A 69 4.39 -20.40 4.16
CA PRO A 69 5.84 -20.47 4.11
C PRO A 69 6.45 -19.07 4.20
N GLY A 70 7.38 -18.88 5.12
CA GLY A 70 8.07 -17.60 5.30
C GLY A 70 7.49 -16.68 6.36
N LEU A 71 6.23 -16.88 6.82
CA LEU A 71 5.66 -16.10 7.91
C LEU A 71 5.91 -16.78 9.27
N GLN A 72 6.28 -15.96 10.27
CA GLN A 72 6.46 -16.38 11.65
C GLN A 72 5.61 -15.53 12.59
N LEU A 73 5.03 -16.18 13.60
CA LEU A 73 4.47 -15.50 14.76
C LEU A 73 5.55 -15.38 15.83
N GLY A 74 5.73 -14.18 16.37
CA GLY A 74 6.58 -13.96 17.53
C GLY A 74 5.93 -14.51 18.80
N LEU A 75 6.65 -15.31 19.57
CA LEU A 75 6.16 -15.77 20.86
C LEU A 75 6.20 -14.64 21.91
N PRO A 76 5.32 -14.66 22.93
CA PRO A 76 5.32 -13.66 23.98
C PRO A 76 6.69 -13.53 24.65
N ALA A 77 7.20 -12.30 24.75
CA ALA A 77 8.54 -12.01 25.28
C ALA A 77 8.52 -11.02 26.47
N GLY A 78 7.38 -10.82 27.12
CA GLY A 78 7.16 -9.73 28.09
C GLY A 78 8.17 -9.65 29.23
N ARG A 79 8.62 -10.80 29.79
CA ARG A 79 9.66 -10.80 30.85
C ARG A 79 10.99 -10.26 30.32
N ARG A 80 11.41 -10.71 29.12
CA ARG A 80 12.65 -10.29 28.49
C ARG A 80 12.60 -8.80 28.10
N LEU A 81 11.47 -8.35 27.56
CA LEU A 81 11.28 -6.95 27.15
C LEU A 81 11.29 -6.00 28.37
N ARG A 82 10.64 -6.38 29.48
CA ARG A 82 10.73 -5.59 30.73
C ARG A 82 12.17 -5.48 31.24
N ALA A 83 12.94 -6.56 31.22
CA ALA A 83 14.34 -6.53 31.62
C ALA A 83 15.18 -5.63 30.70
N LEU A 84 15.01 -5.76 29.38
CA LEU A 84 15.67 -4.91 28.38
C LEU A 84 15.33 -3.43 28.60
N TRP A 85 14.05 -3.09 28.74
CA TRP A 85 13.61 -1.70 28.85
C TRP A 85 13.85 -1.05 30.21
N LYS A 86 14.18 -1.83 31.23
CA LYS A 86 14.71 -1.30 32.50
C LYS A 86 16.15 -0.83 32.38
N SER A 87 16.98 -1.49 31.54
CA SER A 87 18.37 -1.11 31.29
C SER A 87 18.53 -0.15 30.11
N GLU A 88 17.76 -0.36 29.05
CA GLU A 88 17.84 0.38 27.79
C GLU A 88 16.46 0.91 27.38
N ARG A 89 15.96 1.87 28.16
CA ARG A 89 14.62 2.43 27.99
C ARG A 89 14.49 3.21 26.67
N PRO A 90 13.55 2.88 25.77
CA PRO A 90 13.19 3.75 24.65
C PRO A 90 12.30 4.92 25.12
N ASP A 91 12.37 6.03 24.40
CA ASP A 91 11.53 7.22 24.64
C ASP A 91 10.07 6.95 24.23
N ALA A 92 9.90 6.17 23.15
CA ALA A 92 8.59 5.73 22.65
C ALA A 92 8.69 4.34 22.02
N LEU A 93 7.56 3.62 22.02
CA LEU A 93 7.42 2.31 21.40
C LEU A 93 6.39 2.37 20.26
N TYR A 94 6.73 1.72 19.16
CA TYR A 94 5.78 1.42 18.07
C TYR A 94 5.64 -0.08 17.89
N VAL A 95 4.43 -0.60 17.98
CA VAL A 95 4.11 -2.01 17.76
C VAL A 95 3.37 -2.15 16.44
N ALA A 96 4.06 -2.70 15.44
CA ALA A 96 3.59 -2.73 14.05
C ALA A 96 2.64 -3.90 13.75
N THR A 97 2.58 -4.92 14.61
CA THR A 97 1.79 -6.14 14.33
C THR A 97 1.02 -6.61 15.54
N GLU A 98 -0.19 -7.14 15.30
CA GLU A 98 -1.19 -7.45 16.32
C GLU A 98 -1.06 -8.86 16.94
N GLY A 99 0.06 -9.52 16.74
CA GLY A 99 0.29 -10.88 17.21
C GLY A 99 0.70 -10.99 18.69
N PRO A 100 1.04 -12.20 19.14
CA PRO A 100 1.36 -12.47 20.56
C PRO A 100 2.60 -11.71 21.05
N LEU A 101 3.61 -11.49 20.20
CA LEU A 101 4.76 -10.66 20.54
C LEU A 101 4.34 -9.22 20.78
N GLY A 102 3.57 -8.63 19.84
CA GLY A 102 3.04 -7.28 19.93
C GLY A 102 2.22 -7.07 21.21
N MET A 103 1.28 -7.98 21.52
CA MET A 103 0.48 -7.94 22.75
C MET A 103 1.36 -7.98 24.01
N SER A 104 2.39 -8.83 24.01
CA SER A 104 3.29 -8.93 25.16
C SER A 104 4.18 -7.69 25.33
N ALA A 105 4.53 -7.05 24.21
CA ALA A 105 5.30 -5.81 24.18
C ALA A 105 4.49 -4.63 24.73
N LEU A 106 3.25 -4.45 24.30
CA LEU A 106 2.35 -3.39 24.82
C LEU A 106 2.15 -3.51 26.33
N ARG A 107 1.93 -4.73 26.82
CA ARG A 107 1.82 -4.96 28.29
C ARG A 107 3.12 -4.65 29.02
N ALA A 108 4.27 -5.10 28.47
CA ALA A 108 5.55 -4.81 29.08
C ALA A 108 5.88 -3.32 29.08
N ALA A 109 5.55 -2.58 28.00
CA ALA A 109 5.72 -1.14 27.92
C ALA A 109 4.89 -0.41 28.98
N ARG A 110 3.62 -0.80 29.15
CA ARG A 110 2.74 -0.27 30.19
C ARG A 110 3.32 -0.50 31.60
N ASP A 111 3.82 -1.72 31.86
CA ASP A 111 4.38 -2.09 33.18
C ASP A 111 5.62 -1.25 33.55
N VAL A 112 6.38 -0.76 32.56
CA VAL A 112 7.57 0.08 32.75
C VAL A 112 7.34 1.55 32.39
N GLY A 113 6.10 1.94 32.08
CA GLY A 113 5.71 3.32 31.81
C GLY A 113 6.26 3.91 30.51
N ILE A 114 6.48 3.11 29.46
CA ILE A 114 6.89 3.59 28.15
C ILE A 114 5.66 3.91 27.30
N PRO A 115 5.54 5.14 26.74
CA PRO A 115 4.45 5.46 25.82
C PRO A 115 4.53 4.57 24.58
N ALA A 116 3.42 3.90 24.27
CA ALA A 116 3.35 2.97 23.16
C ALA A 116 2.28 3.38 22.15
N SER A 117 2.58 3.22 20.89
CA SER A 117 1.67 3.34 19.76
C SER A 117 1.59 2.04 18.96
N THR A 118 0.57 1.90 18.15
CA THR A 118 0.34 0.70 17.35
C THR A 118 0.15 1.04 15.88
N GLY A 119 0.43 0.10 14.99
CA GLY A 119 0.14 0.22 13.55
C GLY A 119 -0.97 -0.73 13.13
N PHE A 120 -1.93 -0.26 12.36
CA PHE A 120 -2.96 -1.09 11.75
C PHE A 120 -2.61 -1.31 10.28
N HIS A 121 -2.11 -2.50 9.97
CA HIS A 121 -1.54 -2.81 8.66
C HIS A 121 -2.33 -3.84 7.85
N THR A 122 -3.33 -4.51 8.43
CA THR A 122 -4.06 -5.61 7.77
C THR A 122 -5.57 -5.41 7.89
N ARG A 123 -6.27 -5.43 6.76
CA ARG A 123 -7.74 -5.43 6.70
C ARG A 123 -8.28 -6.84 6.96
N PHE A 124 -8.38 -7.19 8.23
CA PHE A 124 -8.86 -8.51 8.67
C PHE A 124 -10.32 -8.78 8.30
N ASP A 125 -11.15 -7.76 8.11
CA ASP A 125 -12.53 -7.87 7.67
C ASP A 125 -12.63 -8.39 6.22
N ASP A 126 -11.81 -7.88 5.32
CA ASP A 126 -11.76 -8.36 3.94
C ASP A 126 -11.17 -9.77 3.89
N PHE A 127 -10.18 -10.06 4.71
CA PHE A 127 -9.60 -11.41 4.84
C PHE A 127 -10.62 -12.39 5.39
N ALA A 128 -11.35 -12.06 6.46
CA ALA A 128 -12.36 -12.93 7.05
C ALA A 128 -13.52 -13.23 6.10
N ARG A 129 -13.98 -12.27 5.29
CA ARG A 129 -15.01 -12.50 4.27
C ARG A 129 -14.54 -13.44 3.17
N HIS A 130 -13.31 -13.30 2.69
CA HIS A 130 -12.74 -14.14 1.62
C HIS A 130 -12.60 -15.60 2.04
N TYR A 131 -12.38 -15.87 3.34
CA TYR A 131 -12.17 -17.20 3.89
C TYR A 131 -13.41 -17.77 4.62
N GLY A 132 -14.59 -17.15 4.48
CA GLY A 132 -15.85 -17.67 5.06
C GLY A 132 -15.93 -17.58 6.58
N LEU A 133 -15.09 -16.78 7.23
CA LEU A 133 -15.01 -16.64 8.69
C LEU A 133 -15.87 -15.51 9.25
N GLY A 134 -16.95 -15.14 8.57
CA GLY A 134 -17.80 -14.00 8.93
C GLY A 134 -18.31 -14.00 10.38
N ALA A 135 -18.63 -15.18 10.94
CA ALA A 135 -19.06 -15.32 12.33
C ALA A 135 -17.98 -14.95 13.36
N LEU A 136 -16.68 -15.06 13.00
CA LEU A 136 -15.56 -14.72 13.88
C LEU A 136 -15.16 -13.24 13.79
N THR A 137 -15.72 -12.49 12.87
CA THR A 137 -15.34 -11.08 12.62
C THR A 137 -15.52 -10.22 13.88
N SER A 138 -16.61 -10.38 14.62
CA SER A 138 -16.87 -9.63 15.85
C SER A 138 -15.82 -9.90 16.93
N LEU A 139 -15.40 -11.16 17.07
CA LEU A 139 -14.36 -11.55 18.03
C LEU A 139 -13.01 -11.00 17.66
N VAL A 140 -12.66 -11.04 16.36
CA VAL A 140 -11.42 -10.45 15.83
C VAL A 140 -11.40 -8.93 16.10
N PHE A 141 -12.50 -8.21 15.81
CA PHE A 141 -12.56 -6.78 16.11
C PHE A 141 -12.53 -6.47 17.61
N ALA A 142 -13.11 -7.31 18.46
CA ALA A 142 -13.01 -7.16 19.91
C ALA A 142 -11.56 -7.31 20.39
N TYR A 143 -10.84 -8.30 19.85
CA TYR A 143 -9.40 -8.47 20.10
C TYR A 143 -8.59 -7.26 19.61
N LEU A 144 -8.81 -6.82 18.37
CA LEU A 144 -8.10 -5.67 17.79
C LEU A 144 -8.35 -4.39 18.57
N ARG A 145 -9.60 -4.08 18.96
CA ARG A 145 -9.91 -2.93 19.83
C ARG A 145 -9.16 -3.02 21.15
N ARG A 146 -9.13 -4.20 21.77
CA ARG A 146 -8.38 -4.40 23.01
C ARG A 146 -6.87 -4.19 22.82
N PHE A 147 -6.33 -4.70 21.70
CA PHE A 147 -4.92 -4.57 21.36
C PHE A 147 -4.52 -3.10 21.16
N HIS A 148 -5.20 -2.42 20.25
CA HIS A 148 -4.92 -1.04 19.89
C HIS A 148 -5.26 -0.06 21.03
N GLY A 149 -6.26 -0.38 21.84
CA GLY A 149 -6.61 0.39 23.05
C GLY A 149 -5.56 0.33 24.17
N LEU A 150 -4.54 -0.51 24.08
CA LEU A 150 -3.37 -0.47 24.98
C LEU A 150 -2.34 0.59 24.56
N GLY A 151 -2.41 1.08 23.32
CA GLY A 151 -1.55 2.14 22.80
C GLY A 151 -2.18 3.52 22.96
N ALA A 152 -1.36 4.55 23.05
CA ALA A 152 -1.79 5.96 23.08
C ALA A 152 -2.29 6.43 21.71
N ALA A 153 -1.80 5.82 20.60
CA ALA A 153 -2.26 6.08 19.25
C ALA A 153 -2.25 4.79 18.41
N THR A 154 -3.15 4.75 17.41
CA THR A 154 -3.20 3.73 16.35
C THR A 154 -2.93 4.38 15.01
N PHE A 155 -1.77 4.12 14.43
CA PHE A 155 -1.41 4.65 13.12
C PHE A 155 -2.05 3.84 11.99
N VAL A 156 -2.65 4.56 11.05
CA VAL A 156 -3.30 4.00 9.86
C VAL A 156 -2.85 4.72 8.59
N PRO A 157 -2.75 4.02 7.44
CA PRO A 157 -2.19 4.63 6.23
C PRO A 157 -3.15 5.55 5.47
N THR A 158 -4.48 5.44 5.67
CA THR A 158 -5.48 6.15 4.86
C THR A 158 -6.56 6.80 5.72
N VAL A 159 -7.18 7.88 5.19
CA VAL A 159 -8.34 8.51 5.81
C VAL A 159 -9.53 7.54 5.87
N GLU A 160 -9.77 6.79 4.79
CA GLU A 160 -10.82 5.76 4.73
C GLU A 160 -10.72 4.76 5.89
N LEU A 161 -9.49 4.27 6.15
CA LEU A 161 -9.27 3.30 7.23
C LEU A 161 -9.42 3.95 8.61
N ALA A 162 -9.04 5.22 8.76
CA ALA A 162 -9.24 5.97 10.00
C ALA A 162 -10.75 6.11 10.31
N GLU A 163 -11.55 6.53 9.34
CA GLU A 163 -13.01 6.65 9.47
C GLU A 163 -13.66 5.29 9.77
N PHE A 164 -13.25 4.25 9.04
CA PHE A 164 -13.74 2.88 9.24
C PHE A 164 -13.48 2.36 10.66
N LEU A 165 -12.29 2.58 11.20
CA LEU A 165 -11.94 2.16 12.55
C LEU A 165 -12.62 3.04 13.61
N GLY A 166 -12.70 4.35 13.39
CA GLY A 166 -13.42 5.27 14.26
C GLY A 166 -14.89 4.86 14.42
N GLY A 167 -15.57 4.53 13.31
CA GLY A 167 -16.95 4.01 13.33
C GLY A 167 -17.10 2.66 14.04
N ARG A 168 -16.01 1.95 14.33
CA ARG A 168 -15.99 0.68 15.07
C ARG A 168 -15.48 0.79 16.51
N GLY A 169 -15.36 2.02 17.03
CA GLY A 169 -14.97 2.29 18.41
C GLY A 169 -13.47 2.12 18.68
N PHE A 170 -12.64 2.32 17.66
CA PHE A 170 -11.21 2.54 17.87
C PHE A 170 -11.00 4.02 18.21
N HIS A 171 -10.27 4.27 19.29
CA HIS A 171 -9.94 5.61 19.73
C HIS A 171 -8.50 5.96 19.33
N ASN A 172 -8.19 7.26 19.28
CA ASN A 172 -6.85 7.76 18.98
C ASN A 172 -6.25 7.22 17.66
N VAL A 173 -7.10 7.17 16.62
CA VAL A 173 -6.65 6.79 15.28
C VAL A 173 -5.98 7.99 14.62
N VAL A 174 -4.72 7.82 14.25
CA VAL A 174 -3.87 8.87 13.66
C VAL A 174 -3.45 8.43 12.27
N ARG A 175 -3.63 9.31 11.28
CA ARG A 175 -3.17 9.04 9.92
C ARG A 175 -1.64 9.17 9.84
N LEU A 176 -0.99 8.12 9.37
CA LEU A 176 0.42 8.10 8.97
C LEU A 176 0.51 7.53 7.56
N PRO A 177 0.68 8.35 6.53
CA PRO A 177 0.78 7.87 5.15
C PRO A 177 2.00 6.97 4.99
N ARG A 178 1.95 6.08 4.00
CA ARG A 178 3.11 5.27 3.65
C ARG A 178 4.04 6.06 2.75
N ALA A 179 5.34 5.83 2.94
CA ALA A 179 6.36 6.42 2.10
C ALA A 179 6.53 5.66 0.78
N VAL A 180 6.98 6.36 -0.23
CA VAL A 180 7.55 5.80 -1.45
C VAL A 180 8.91 6.43 -1.71
N ASP A 181 9.91 5.61 -1.98
CA ASP A 181 11.25 6.09 -2.33
C ASP A 181 11.24 6.64 -3.75
N THR A 182 11.11 7.96 -3.88
CA THR A 182 11.05 8.66 -5.17
C THR A 182 12.42 8.77 -5.87
N ASN A 183 13.51 8.41 -5.20
CA ASN A 183 14.84 8.30 -5.82
C ASN A 183 15.01 6.93 -6.46
N LEU A 184 14.52 5.89 -5.81
CA LEU A 184 14.48 4.53 -6.35
C LEU A 184 13.44 4.43 -7.48
N PHE A 185 12.19 4.78 -7.18
CA PHE A 185 11.08 4.76 -8.14
C PHE A 185 10.99 6.12 -8.87
N CYS A 186 11.64 6.23 -10.01
CA CYS A 186 11.66 7.46 -10.78
C CYS A 186 11.69 7.19 -12.29
N PRO A 187 11.19 8.14 -13.12
CA PRO A 187 11.14 7.97 -14.57
C PRO A 187 12.50 7.77 -15.23
N SER A 188 13.58 8.27 -14.59
CA SER A 188 14.96 8.15 -15.12
C SER A 188 15.49 6.70 -15.12
N LYS A 189 14.80 5.77 -14.46
CA LYS A 189 15.11 4.33 -14.49
C LYS A 189 14.58 3.62 -15.73
N ARG A 190 13.94 4.34 -16.67
CA ARG A 190 13.47 3.78 -17.93
C ARG A 190 14.63 3.20 -18.72
N ASP A 191 14.44 1.97 -19.18
CA ASP A 191 15.45 1.18 -19.87
C ASP A 191 14.92 0.66 -21.21
N GLU A 192 15.41 1.23 -22.29
CA GLU A 192 14.99 0.87 -23.64
C GLU A 192 15.48 -0.53 -24.04
N ALA A 193 16.59 -1.01 -23.47
CA ALA A 193 17.05 -2.38 -23.72
C ALA A 193 16.10 -3.40 -23.07
N LEU A 194 15.56 -3.10 -21.87
CA LEU A 194 14.53 -3.91 -21.25
C LEU A 194 13.23 -3.91 -22.07
N ARG A 195 12.82 -2.76 -22.63
CA ARG A 195 11.67 -2.66 -23.53
C ARG A 195 11.87 -3.50 -24.80
N ALA A 196 13.06 -3.45 -25.39
CA ALA A 196 13.40 -4.27 -26.56
C ALA A 196 13.29 -5.78 -26.25
N GLN A 197 13.70 -6.23 -25.05
CA GLN A 197 13.51 -7.63 -24.59
C GLN A 197 12.02 -8.01 -24.51
N TRP A 198 11.14 -7.06 -24.19
CA TRP A 198 9.69 -7.27 -24.20
C TRP A 198 9.07 -7.20 -25.61
N GLY A 199 9.87 -6.91 -26.63
CA GLY A 199 9.38 -6.65 -27.98
C GLY A 199 8.53 -5.38 -28.07
N VAL A 200 8.88 -4.35 -27.28
CA VAL A 200 8.19 -3.04 -27.21
C VAL A 200 9.12 -1.97 -27.76
N GLY A 201 8.75 -1.37 -28.88
CA GLY A 201 9.45 -0.22 -29.47
C GLY A 201 9.20 1.08 -28.68
N ALA A 202 9.89 2.15 -29.09
CA ALA A 202 9.84 3.45 -28.41
C ALA A 202 8.41 4.02 -28.31
N ASP A 203 7.63 3.89 -29.38
CA ASP A 203 6.26 4.43 -29.48
C ASP A 203 5.18 3.39 -29.20
N GLN A 204 5.54 2.20 -28.73
CA GLN A 204 4.60 1.14 -28.43
C GLN A 204 4.24 1.13 -26.94
N LEU A 205 3.02 0.71 -26.62
CA LEU A 205 2.47 0.69 -25.26
C LEU A 205 2.90 -0.57 -24.50
N ALA A 206 3.59 -0.38 -23.37
CA ALA A 206 3.87 -1.40 -22.39
C ALA A 206 2.91 -1.24 -21.19
N VAL A 207 1.96 -2.14 -21.06
CA VAL A 207 1.08 -2.21 -19.87
C VAL A 207 1.74 -3.09 -18.84
N ILE A 208 1.71 -2.70 -17.55
CA ILE A 208 2.30 -3.48 -16.46
C ILE A 208 1.26 -3.84 -15.40
N TYR A 209 1.41 -5.03 -14.85
CA TYR A 209 0.82 -5.47 -13.59
C TYR A 209 1.96 -5.80 -12.62
N VAL A 210 1.84 -5.34 -11.38
CA VAL A 210 2.80 -5.67 -10.31
C VAL A 210 2.05 -6.13 -9.08
N GLY A 211 2.38 -7.31 -8.59
CA GLY A 211 1.78 -7.85 -7.38
C GLY A 211 1.77 -9.37 -7.34
N ARG A 212 1.20 -9.90 -6.25
CA ARG A 212 0.98 -11.35 -6.12
C ARG A 212 -0.01 -11.82 -7.19
N ILE A 213 0.34 -12.86 -7.95
CA ILE A 213 -0.53 -13.46 -8.95
C ILE A 213 -1.47 -14.46 -8.26
N ALA A 214 -2.57 -13.93 -7.70
CA ALA A 214 -3.50 -14.69 -6.87
C ALA A 214 -4.96 -14.23 -7.09
N PRO A 215 -5.96 -15.07 -6.81
CA PRO A 215 -7.37 -14.80 -7.13
C PRO A 215 -7.91 -13.47 -6.57
N GLU A 216 -7.50 -13.11 -5.36
CA GLU A 216 -7.93 -11.89 -4.67
C GLU A 216 -7.47 -10.59 -5.37
N LYS A 217 -6.61 -10.69 -6.37
CA LYS A 217 -6.11 -9.57 -7.18
C LYS A 217 -6.93 -9.31 -8.45
N ASN A 218 -8.04 -10.04 -8.63
CA ASN A 218 -8.95 -9.89 -9.77
C ASN A 218 -8.25 -10.00 -11.13
N LEU A 219 -7.43 -11.05 -11.28
CA LEU A 219 -6.64 -11.30 -12.49
C LEU A 219 -7.50 -11.38 -13.77
N PRO A 220 -8.73 -11.95 -13.74
CA PRO A 220 -9.59 -11.97 -14.93
C PRO A 220 -9.91 -10.56 -15.45
N LEU A 221 -10.15 -9.59 -14.56
CA LEU A 221 -10.38 -8.21 -14.98
C LEU A 221 -9.12 -7.57 -15.56
N ALA A 222 -7.94 -7.85 -14.97
CA ALA A 222 -6.66 -7.38 -15.52
C ALA A 222 -6.45 -7.86 -16.97
N VAL A 223 -6.69 -9.15 -17.21
CA VAL A 223 -6.62 -9.74 -18.55
C VAL A 223 -7.67 -9.13 -19.49
N ARG A 224 -8.93 -9.07 -19.07
CA ARG A 224 -10.03 -8.47 -19.86
C ARG A 224 -9.72 -7.03 -20.26
N THR A 225 -9.23 -6.24 -19.32
CA THR A 225 -8.84 -4.84 -19.55
C THR A 225 -7.71 -4.74 -20.57
N PHE A 226 -6.66 -5.54 -20.43
CA PHE A 226 -5.57 -5.55 -21.41
C PHE A 226 -6.04 -5.99 -22.79
N ARG A 227 -6.87 -7.04 -22.88
CA ARG A 227 -7.42 -7.47 -24.18
C ARG A 227 -8.29 -6.40 -24.83
N ALA A 228 -8.99 -5.57 -24.04
CA ALA A 228 -9.70 -4.41 -24.58
C ALA A 228 -8.74 -3.34 -25.13
N ILE A 229 -7.65 -3.03 -24.41
CA ILE A 229 -6.59 -2.13 -24.88
C ILE A 229 -5.93 -2.68 -26.17
N GLN A 230 -5.61 -3.98 -26.20
CA GLN A 230 -4.94 -4.62 -27.33
C GLN A 230 -5.78 -4.59 -28.62
N ARG A 231 -7.12 -4.62 -28.50
CA ARG A 231 -7.99 -4.42 -29.68
C ARG A 231 -7.88 -3.01 -30.29
N LEU A 232 -7.59 -2.00 -29.46
CA LEU A 232 -7.39 -0.62 -29.93
C LEU A 232 -5.94 -0.37 -30.35
N ILE A 233 -4.99 -1.00 -29.65
CA ILE A 233 -3.55 -0.86 -29.85
C ILE A 233 -2.94 -2.25 -30.00
N PRO A 234 -2.99 -2.88 -31.20
CA PRO A 234 -2.62 -4.29 -31.38
C PRO A 234 -1.17 -4.63 -31.00
N GLN A 235 -0.27 -3.64 -31.03
CA GLN A 235 1.13 -3.81 -30.67
C GLN A 235 1.41 -3.66 -29.17
N ALA A 236 0.38 -3.37 -28.34
CA ALA A 236 0.55 -3.31 -26.89
C ALA A 236 1.07 -4.64 -26.35
N ARG A 237 1.92 -4.57 -25.30
CA ARG A 237 2.43 -5.73 -24.57
C ARG A 237 2.02 -5.65 -23.11
N TYR A 238 1.78 -6.81 -22.49
CA TYR A 238 1.44 -6.89 -21.07
C TYR A 238 2.55 -7.59 -20.28
N ILE A 239 3.12 -6.84 -19.35
CA ILE A 239 4.21 -7.28 -18.50
C ILE A 239 3.65 -7.60 -17.11
N TRP A 240 3.89 -8.82 -16.62
CA TRP A 240 3.48 -9.28 -15.30
C TRP A 240 4.69 -9.45 -14.41
N VAL A 241 4.76 -8.61 -13.36
CA VAL A 241 5.82 -8.66 -12.34
C VAL A 241 5.23 -9.22 -11.04
N GLY A 242 5.76 -10.34 -10.60
CA GLY A 242 5.32 -11.04 -9.42
C GLY A 242 5.26 -12.54 -9.62
N ASP A 243 4.76 -13.22 -8.58
CA ASP A 243 4.53 -14.66 -8.58
C ASP A 243 3.30 -14.97 -7.71
N GLY A 244 2.82 -16.21 -7.78
CA GLY A 244 1.70 -16.65 -6.97
C GLY A 244 1.02 -17.91 -7.50
N PRO A 245 0.03 -18.43 -6.76
CA PRO A 245 -0.59 -19.72 -7.06
C PRO A 245 -1.33 -19.75 -8.41
N ALA A 246 -1.73 -18.60 -8.95
CA ALA A 246 -2.44 -18.53 -10.22
C ALA A 246 -1.51 -18.32 -11.44
N ARG A 247 -0.20 -18.13 -11.24
CA ARG A 247 0.74 -17.79 -12.31
C ARG A 247 0.76 -18.82 -13.43
N ALA A 248 0.95 -20.10 -13.11
CA ALA A 248 1.08 -21.15 -14.14
C ALA A 248 -0.16 -21.25 -15.04
N ALA A 249 -1.34 -21.15 -14.44
CA ALA A 249 -2.59 -21.17 -15.21
C ALA A 249 -2.77 -19.91 -16.07
N LEU A 250 -2.41 -18.75 -15.54
CA LEU A 250 -2.49 -17.47 -16.26
C LEU A 250 -1.54 -17.44 -17.46
N GLU A 251 -0.30 -17.91 -17.28
CA GLU A 251 0.73 -18.00 -18.31
C GLU A 251 0.33 -18.97 -19.42
N ALA A 252 -0.18 -20.15 -19.07
CA ALA A 252 -0.69 -21.12 -20.04
C ALA A 252 -1.86 -20.59 -20.89
N GLN A 253 -2.74 -19.77 -20.30
CA GLN A 253 -3.89 -19.17 -20.98
C GLN A 253 -3.52 -17.94 -21.82
N ASN A 254 -2.38 -17.31 -21.54
CA ASN A 254 -1.95 -16.08 -22.21
C ASN A 254 -0.46 -16.15 -22.58
N PRO A 255 -0.09 -16.98 -23.56
CA PRO A 255 1.32 -17.19 -23.95
C PRO A 255 2.00 -15.96 -24.58
N ASP A 256 1.21 -14.97 -24.99
CA ASP A 256 1.67 -13.69 -25.51
C ASP A 256 2.00 -12.64 -24.43
N PHE A 257 1.71 -12.94 -23.15
CA PHE A 257 2.08 -12.08 -22.03
C PHE A 257 3.52 -12.33 -21.57
N ILE A 258 4.12 -11.34 -20.94
CA ILE A 258 5.50 -11.40 -20.48
C ILE A 258 5.51 -11.54 -18.96
N PHE A 259 5.96 -12.69 -18.44
CA PHE A 259 6.05 -12.97 -17.01
C PHE A 259 7.49 -12.77 -16.53
N ALA A 260 7.76 -11.60 -15.95
CA ALA A 260 9.10 -11.22 -15.48
C ALA A 260 9.49 -11.87 -14.13
N GLY A 261 8.55 -12.53 -13.45
CA GLY A 261 8.78 -13.09 -12.12
C GLY A 261 8.84 -12.01 -11.02
N VAL A 262 9.25 -12.42 -9.82
CA VAL A 262 9.39 -11.49 -8.69
C VAL A 262 10.57 -10.55 -8.93
N LYS A 263 10.35 -9.25 -8.78
CA LYS A 263 11.38 -8.21 -8.84
C LYS A 263 11.32 -7.37 -7.57
N SER A 264 12.43 -6.79 -7.19
CA SER A 264 12.57 -5.89 -6.04
C SER A 264 13.63 -4.82 -6.29
N GLY A 265 13.63 -3.76 -5.48
CA GLY A 265 14.63 -2.70 -5.55
C GLY A 265 14.77 -2.11 -6.96
N GLU A 266 16.01 -1.96 -7.42
CA GLU A 266 16.35 -1.37 -8.72
C GLU A 266 15.68 -2.08 -9.91
N GLU A 267 15.62 -3.42 -9.87
CA GLU A 267 14.99 -4.19 -10.94
C GLU A 267 13.48 -3.91 -11.03
N LEU A 268 12.78 -3.79 -9.90
CA LEU A 268 11.37 -3.42 -9.87
C LEU A 268 11.17 -1.98 -10.40
N ALA A 269 12.01 -1.05 -9.96
CA ALA A 269 11.95 0.34 -10.41
C ALA A 269 12.17 0.47 -11.92
N ARG A 270 13.13 -0.30 -12.48
CA ARG A 270 13.35 -0.38 -13.95
C ARG A 270 12.11 -0.89 -14.69
N HIS A 271 11.43 -1.92 -14.15
CA HIS A 271 10.21 -2.46 -14.77
C HIS A 271 9.08 -1.43 -14.79
N TYR A 272 8.85 -0.73 -13.67
CA TYR A 272 7.86 0.35 -13.66
C TYR A 272 8.22 1.46 -14.65
N ALA A 273 9.42 2.03 -14.56
CA ALA A 273 9.83 3.17 -15.39
C ALA A 273 9.86 2.83 -16.89
N SER A 274 10.12 1.55 -17.24
CA SER A 274 10.10 1.07 -18.61
C SER A 274 8.70 0.75 -19.13
N SER A 275 7.69 0.82 -18.27
CA SER A 275 6.29 0.64 -18.62
C SER A 275 5.59 1.98 -18.86
N ASP A 276 4.40 1.93 -19.44
CA ASP A 276 3.68 3.12 -19.83
C ASP A 276 2.34 3.26 -19.08
N LEU A 277 1.66 2.16 -18.74
CA LEU A 277 0.38 2.15 -18.07
C LEU A 277 0.35 1.04 -17.00
N PHE A 278 -0.01 1.38 -15.77
CA PHE A 278 -0.23 0.41 -14.70
C PHE A 278 -1.71 0.10 -14.55
N VAL A 279 -2.09 -1.18 -14.71
CA VAL A 279 -3.46 -1.68 -14.57
C VAL A 279 -3.55 -2.55 -13.31
N PHE A 280 -4.28 -2.06 -12.30
CA PHE A 280 -4.32 -2.69 -10.98
C PHE A 280 -5.75 -2.84 -10.44
N PRO A 281 -6.51 -3.87 -10.90
CA PRO A 281 -7.89 -4.11 -10.49
C PRO A 281 -8.01 -4.91 -9.17
N SER A 282 -7.04 -4.83 -8.27
CA SER A 282 -7.04 -5.54 -7.01
C SER A 282 -8.29 -5.21 -6.18
N LEU A 283 -8.88 -6.21 -5.51
CA LEU A 283 -10.07 -6.05 -4.67
C LEU A 283 -9.74 -5.93 -3.18
N THR A 284 -8.52 -6.31 -2.80
CA THR A 284 -8.14 -6.44 -1.38
C THR A 284 -6.77 -5.83 -1.14
N GLU A 285 -6.75 -4.55 -0.82
CA GLU A 285 -5.54 -3.86 -0.39
C GLU A 285 -5.77 -3.20 0.97
N THR A 286 -4.84 -3.37 1.89
CA THR A 286 -4.84 -2.52 3.09
C THR A 286 -4.41 -1.10 2.72
N PHE A 287 -3.49 -0.98 1.76
CA PHE A 287 -3.02 0.29 1.23
C PHE A 287 -2.77 0.22 -0.29
N GLY A 288 -1.87 -0.66 -0.76
CA GLY A 288 -1.49 -0.79 -2.16
C GLY A 288 -0.25 0.05 -2.52
N ASN A 289 0.91 -0.26 -1.90
CA ASN A 289 2.19 0.42 -2.16
C ASN A 289 2.54 0.49 -3.65
N VAL A 290 2.19 -0.56 -4.40
CA VAL A 290 2.43 -0.66 -5.86
C VAL A 290 1.83 0.51 -6.64
N THR A 291 0.74 1.13 -6.15
CA THR A 291 0.16 2.33 -6.75
C THR A 291 1.10 3.53 -6.60
N LEU A 292 1.70 3.70 -5.41
CA LEU A 292 2.67 4.78 -5.18
C LEU A 292 3.95 4.58 -5.99
N GLU A 293 4.44 3.34 -6.08
CA GLU A 293 5.63 2.97 -6.85
C GLU A 293 5.44 3.26 -8.35
N ALA A 294 4.28 2.92 -8.90
CA ALA A 294 3.92 3.23 -10.29
C ALA A 294 3.88 4.75 -10.53
N LEU A 295 3.15 5.50 -9.69
CA LEU A 295 3.04 6.94 -9.79
C LEU A 295 4.39 7.64 -9.63
N ALA A 296 5.23 7.22 -8.68
CA ALA A 296 6.58 7.75 -8.48
C ALA A 296 7.48 7.51 -9.70
N SER A 297 7.31 6.36 -10.37
CA SER A 297 8.00 6.02 -11.62
C SER A 297 7.45 6.75 -12.85
N GLY A 298 6.47 7.65 -12.70
CA GLY A 298 5.86 8.40 -13.80
C GLY A 298 4.91 7.55 -14.65
N VAL A 299 4.30 6.51 -14.07
CA VAL A 299 3.40 5.58 -14.77
C VAL A 299 1.95 5.90 -14.42
N PRO A 300 1.14 6.39 -15.37
CA PRO A 300 -0.29 6.55 -15.19
C PRO A 300 -0.95 5.24 -14.74
N THR A 301 -1.91 5.36 -13.84
CA THR A 301 -2.47 4.19 -13.15
C THR A 301 -3.98 4.12 -13.32
N VAL A 302 -4.51 2.92 -13.54
CA VAL A 302 -5.95 2.63 -13.43
C VAL A 302 -6.16 1.67 -12.28
N ALA A 303 -6.93 2.07 -11.28
CA ALA A 303 -7.18 1.29 -10.08
C ALA A 303 -8.59 1.55 -9.53
N PHE A 304 -9.08 0.65 -8.68
CA PHE A 304 -10.33 0.88 -7.97
C PHE A 304 -10.19 1.96 -6.89
N ASP A 305 -11.30 2.67 -6.61
CA ASP A 305 -11.38 3.78 -5.67
C ASP A 305 -11.34 3.31 -4.20
N TYR A 306 -10.17 2.89 -3.74
CA TYR A 306 -9.90 2.59 -2.33
C TYR A 306 -8.39 2.55 -2.06
N GLY A 307 -8.00 2.52 -0.78
CA GLY A 307 -6.60 2.46 -0.36
C GLY A 307 -5.76 3.59 -0.93
N ALA A 308 -4.54 3.31 -1.41
CA ALA A 308 -3.64 4.30 -1.98
C ALA A 308 -4.21 5.01 -3.22
N ALA A 309 -5.00 4.29 -4.04
CA ALA A 309 -5.63 4.90 -5.20
C ALA A 309 -6.63 6.00 -4.79
N ARG A 310 -7.45 5.78 -3.75
CA ARG A 310 -8.36 6.80 -3.22
C ARG A 310 -7.63 8.04 -2.72
N GLU A 311 -6.50 7.84 -2.07
CA GLU A 311 -5.74 8.94 -1.45
C GLU A 311 -4.95 9.76 -2.48
N TYR A 312 -4.35 9.12 -3.48
CA TYR A 312 -3.32 9.75 -4.30
C TYR A 312 -3.56 9.70 -5.81
N LEU A 313 -4.44 8.83 -6.30
CA LEU A 313 -4.76 8.75 -7.72
C LEU A 313 -5.82 9.78 -8.08
N THR A 314 -5.42 10.82 -8.78
CA THR A 314 -6.31 11.87 -9.31
C THR A 314 -6.56 11.70 -10.80
N SER A 315 -7.53 12.41 -11.35
CA SER A 315 -7.79 12.44 -12.80
C SER A 315 -6.60 12.95 -13.61
N ALA A 316 -5.70 13.73 -12.98
CA ALA A 316 -4.48 14.23 -13.61
C ALA A 316 -3.41 13.16 -13.83
N CYS A 317 -3.37 12.08 -13.01
CA CYS A 317 -2.31 11.07 -13.06
C CYS A 317 -2.81 9.65 -13.33
N GLY A 318 -4.11 9.49 -13.62
CA GLY A 318 -4.69 8.19 -13.94
C GLY A 318 -6.21 8.18 -13.87
N ARG A 319 -6.78 7.00 -13.63
CA ARG A 319 -8.24 6.84 -13.50
C ARG A 319 -8.57 6.00 -12.28
N ARG A 320 -9.46 6.52 -11.47
CA ARG A 320 -10.01 5.87 -10.29
C ARG A 320 -11.44 5.45 -10.60
N VAL A 321 -11.74 4.17 -10.41
CA VAL A 321 -13.03 3.56 -10.76
C VAL A 321 -13.70 2.99 -9.52
N ALA A 322 -15.01 3.09 -9.42
CA ALA A 322 -15.77 2.53 -8.31
C ALA A 322 -15.56 1.00 -8.20
N ARG A 323 -15.42 0.49 -6.97
CA ARG A 323 -15.28 -0.97 -6.75
C ARG A 323 -16.53 -1.69 -7.28
N GLY A 324 -16.30 -2.73 -8.07
CA GLY A 324 -17.36 -3.54 -8.69
C GLY A 324 -17.85 -3.03 -10.04
N ASP A 325 -17.39 -1.87 -10.49
CA ASP A 325 -17.62 -1.38 -11.85
C ASP A 325 -16.51 -1.88 -12.78
N ASP A 326 -16.58 -3.17 -13.10
CA ASP A 326 -15.58 -3.84 -13.93
C ASP A 326 -15.60 -3.35 -15.38
N ASP A 327 -16.75 -2.95 -15.91
CA ASP A 327 -16.88 -2.42 -17.27
C ASP A 327 -16.34 -1.00 -17.35
N GLY A 328 -16.66 -0.16 -16.38
CA GLY A 328 -16.09 1.16 -16.23
C GLY A 328 -14.57 1.11 -16.04
N PHE A 329 -14.05 0.08 -15.36
CA PHE A 329 -12.60 -0.11 -15.21
C PHE A 329 -11.91 -0.34 -16.55
N ALA A 330 -12.43 -1.26 -17.36
CA ALA A 330 -11.88 -1.54 -18.68
C ALA A 330 -12.03 -0.33 -19.63
N ALA A 331 -13.19 0.34 -19.59
CA ALA A 331 -13.43 1.55 -20.39
C ALA A 331 -12.47 2.69 -20.02
N ALA A 332 -12.27 2.95 -18.73
CA ALA A 332 -11.36 3.98 -18.24
C ALA A 332 -9.89 3.74 -18.68
N ALA A 333 -9.46 2.47 -18.65
CA ALA A 333 -8.12 2.10 -19.12
C ALA A 333 -7.98 2.29 -20.64
N CYS A 334 -8.98 1.90 -21.43
CA CYS A 334 -9.01 2.10 -22.88
C CYS A 334 -9.00 3.59 -23.25
N LEU A 335 -9.84 4.41 -22.60
CA LEU A 335 -9.89 5.84 -22.85
C LEU A 335 -8.56 6.52 -22.54
N LEU A 336 -7.94 6.16 -21.41
CA LEU A 336 -6.63 6.72 -21.05
C LEU A 336 -5.55 6.30 -22.05
N ALA A 337 -5.53 5.04 -22.49
CA ALA A 337 -4.52 4.52 -23.40
C ALA A 337 -4.66 5.06 -24.84
N SER A 338 -5.86 5.45 -25.28
CA SER A 338 -6.14 5.92 -26.64
C SER A 338 -6.06 7.45 -26.79
N ASP A 339 -6.11 8.22 -25.70
CA ASP A 339 -5.97 9.68 -25.71
C ASP A 339 -4.49 10.06 -25.48
N ALA A 340 -3.73 10.27 -26.54
CA ALA A 340 -2.30 10.57 -26.46
C ALA A 340 -1.99 11.84 -25.65
N VAL A 341 -2.87 12.87 -25.71
CA VAL A 341 -2.68 14.13 -24.97
C VAL A 341 -2.91 13.92 -23.48
N ALA A 342 -4.03 13.30 -23.10
CA ALA A 342 -4.33 12.99 -21.71
C ALA A 342 -3.30 12.01 -21.13
N PHE A 343 -2.83 11.05 -21.92
CA PHE A 343 -1.83 10.09 -21.51
C PHE A 343 -0.48 10.74 -21.21
N ALA A 344 0.02 11.61 -22.09
CA ALA A 344 1.27 12.35 -21.87
C ALA A 344 1.18 13.28 -20.66
N ALA A 345 0.04 13.97 -20.49
CA ALA A 345 -0.22 14.79 -19.33
C ALA A 345 -0.22 13.95 -18.04
N ALA A 346 -0.85 12.78 -18.05
CA ALA A 346 -0.90 11.88 -16.91
C ALA A 346 0.48 11.34 -16.51
N ARG A 347 1.33 10.99 -17.46
CA ARG A 347 2.73 10.61 -17.22
C ARG A 347 3.50 11.72 -16.51
N THR A 348 3.36 12.95 -16.97
CA THR A 348 4.02 14.11 -16.37
C THR A 348 3.51 14.42 -14.95
N ALA A 349 2.22 14.21 -14.70
CA ALA A 349 1.59 14.49 -13.42
C ALA A 349 1.81 13.39 -12.38
N ALA A 350 2.00 12.13 -12.81
CA ALA A 350 2.01 10.96 -11.93
C ALA A 350 2.96 11.12 -10.74
N ARG A 351 4.23 11.45 -10.97
CA ARG A 351 5.22 11.63 -9.90
C ARG A 351 4.84 12.75 -8.92
N ARG A 352 4.24 13.84 -9.41
CA ARG A 352 3.85 14.98 -8.55
C ARG A 352 2.77 14.61 -7.54
N CYS A 353 1.89 13.66 -7.87
CA CYS A 353 0.84 13.18 -6.96
C CYS A 353 1.40 12.55 -5.69
N VAL A 354 2.62 12.02 -5.71
CA VAL A 354 3.23 11.29 -4.59
C VAL A 354 4.56 11.87 -4.10
N ALA A 355 5.04 12.97 -4.69
CA ALA A 355 6.34 13.58 -4.35
C ALA A 355 6.47 13.96 -2.85
N HIS A 356 5.36 14.29 -2.19
CA HIS A 356 5.32 14.62 -0.76
C HIS A 356 5.41 13.41 0.17
N LEU A 357 5.42 12.19 -0.38
CA LEU A 357 5.47 10.92 0.37
C LEU A 357 6.89 10.36 0.47
N GLU A 358 7.89 11.18 0.32
CA GLU A 358 9.29 10.76 0.49
C GLU A 358 9.55 10.19 1.90
N PRO A 359 10.42 9.17 2.02
CA PRO A 359 10.71 8.51 3.29
C PRO A 359 11.09 9.48 4.41
N ALA A 360 11.93 10.47 4.12
CA ALA A 360 12.37 11.46 5.13
C ALA A 360 11.19 12.26 5.70
N THR A 361 10.25 12.68 4.86
CA THR A 361 9.05 13.43 5.27
C THR A 361 8.14 12.57 6.15
N VAL A 362 7.89 11.33 5.74
CA VAL A 362 7.04 10.40 6.51
C VAL A 362 7.66 10.05 7.86
N VAL A 363 8.98 9.83 7.88
CA VAL A 363 9.74 9.59 9.13
C VAL A 363 9.68 10.79 10.05
N ALA A 364 9.87 12.02 9.55
CA ALA A 364 9.77 13.23 10.36
C ALA A 364 8.39 13.40 10.97
N ASN A 365 7.32 13.13 10.22
CA ASN A 365 5.94 13.16 10.72
C ASN A 365 5.70 12.08 11.78
N PHE A 366 6.24 10.88 11.59
CA PHE A 366 6.14 9.79 12.56
C PHE A 366 6.86 10.14 13.87
N VAL A 367 8.08 10.67 13.79
CA VAL A 367 8.86 11.10 14.97
C VAL A 367 8.13 12.19 15.73
N ARG A 368 7.57 13.17 15.04
CA ARG A 368 6.78 14.25 15.67
C ARG A 368 5.58 13.67 16.42
N ALA A 369 4.80 12.79 15.79
CA ALA A 369 3.67 12.14 16.45
C ALA A 369 4.09 11.33 17.68
N LEU A 370 5.21 10.60 17.62
CA LEU A 370 5.74 9.88 18.77
C LEU A 370 6.21 10.83 19.89
N ALA A 371 6.83 11.95 19.55
CA ALA A 371 7.27 12.96 20.52
C ALA A 371 6.09 13.61 21.26
N GLU A 372 5.01 13.92 20.54
CA GLU A 372 3.76 14.42 21.14
C GLU A 372 3.16 13.42 22.12
N LEU A 373 3.13 12.13 21.78
CA LEU A 373 2.63 11.06 22.65
C LEU A 373 3.50 10.82 23.89
N SER A 374 4.81 11.11 23.81
CA SER A 374 5.76 10.92 24.92
C SER A 374 5.85 12.12 25.86
N GLY A 375 5.12 13.21 25.59
CA GLY A 375 5.20 14.44 26.37
C GLY A 375 6.52 15.20 26.23
N ALA A 376 7.41 14.76 25.37
CA ALA A 376 8.69 15.41 25.09
C ALA A 376 8.55 16.66 24.17
N GLY A 377 7.35 16.90 23.64
CA GLY A 377 7.07 18.00 22.71
C GLY A 377 6.94 19.38 23.35
N ASN A 378 6.84 19.49 24.68
CA ASN A 378 6.54 20.76 25.34
C ASN A 378 7.76 21.67 25.63
N ALA A 379 8.97 21.31 25.22
CA ALA A 379 10.17 22.11 25.51
C ALA A 379 10.68 22.96 24.34
N GLN A 380 10.16 22.84 23.13
CA GLN A 380 10.69 23.55 21.92
C GLN A 380 9.64 23.95 20.87
N SER A 381 8.42 24.29 21.22
CA SER A 381 7.52 24.94 20.27
C SER A 381 6.88 26.18 20.88
N ALA A 382 7.42 27.33 20.52
CA ALA A 382 6.60 28.53 20.40
C ALA A 382 5.50 28.27 19.35
N PRO A 383 4.29 28.83 19.47
CA PRO A 383 3.16 28.48 18.64
C PRO A 383 3.41 28.97 17.20
N THR A 384 3.72 28.07 16.30
CA THR A 384 3.52 28.31 14.87
C THR A 384 2.18 27.70 14.52
N ASP A 385 1.26 28.58 14.22
CA ASP A 385 -0.04 28.47 13.59
C ASP A 385 -0.62 27.05 13.47
N SER A 386 -1.74 26.89 14.17
CA SER A 386 -2.73 25.86 13.89
C SER A 386 -2.89 25.68 12.37
N VAL A 387 -2.39 24.59 11.83
CA VAL A 387 -2.77 24.17 10.48
C VAL A 387 -4.25 23.86 10.56
N ASP A 388 -5.03 24.80 10.05
CA ASP A 388 -6.45 24.71 9.81
C ASP A 388 -6.73 23.38 9.09
N PRO A 389 -7.57 22.47 9.61
CA PRO A 389 -7.96 21.26 8.90
C PRO A 389 -8.71 21.53 7.58
N ALA A 390 -8.93 22.82 7.23
CA ALA A 390 -9.56 23.27 6.00
C ALA A 390 -8.63 23.37 4.79
N ALA A 391 -7.31 23.11 4.91
CA ALA A 391 -6.37 23.11 3.78
C ALA A 391 -6.24 21.74 3.08
N ALA A 392 -7.27 20.91 3.09
CA ALA A 392 -7.49 19.94 2.03
C ALA A 392 -7.88 20.76 0.77
N PRO A 393 -7.29 20.49 -0.42
CA PRO A 393 -7.71 21.16 -1.62
C PRO A 393 -9.22 20.97 -1.76
N ARG A 394 -9.94 22.11 -1.76
CA ARG A 394 -11.38 22.13 -1.98
C ARG A 394 -11.63 21.32 -3.24
N ARG A 395 -12.53 20.35 -3.14
CA ARG A 395 -13.10 19.65 -4.28
C ARG A 395 -13.64 20.74 -5.19
N GLU A 396 -13.01 20.98 -6.33
CA GLU A 396 -13.68 21.65 -7.43
C GLU A 396 -14.87 20.76 -7.76
N ALA A 397 -16.05 21.29 -7.50
CA ALA A 397 -17.29 20.71 -7.97
C ALA A 397 -17.19 20.71 -9.49
N ASP A 398 -17.14 19.52 -10.07
CA ASP A 398 -17.27 19.31 -11.50
C ASP A 398 -18.71 19.75 -11.86
N GLU A 399 -18.84 21.01 -12.28
CA GLU A 399 -20.06 21.52 -12.93
C GLU A 399 -20.17 20.77 -14.27
N SER A 400 -20.75 19.57 -14.22
CA SER A 400 -21.27 18.95 -15.43
C SER A 400 -22.46 19.79 -15.89
N ALA A 401 -22.23 20.56 -16.94
CA ALA A 401 -23.25 21.27 -17.66
C ALA A 401 -24.41 20.34 -17.99
N ALA A 402 -25.54 20.55 -17.35
CA ALA A 402 -26.83 19.99 -17.69
C ALA A 402 -27.23 20.52 -19.07
N VAL A 403 -27.00 19.73 -20.10
CA VAL A 403 -27.63 19.94 -21.40
C VAL A 403 -29.08 19.48 -21.28
N SER A 404 -29.94 20.47 -21.11
CA SER A 404 -31.40 20.34 -21.24
C SER A 404 -31.72 19.94 -22.69
N THR A 405 -32.18 18.72 -22.89
CA THR A 405 -32.92 18.37 -24.10
C THR A 405 -34.36 18.01 -23.72
N ALA A 406 -35.26 18.91 -24.10
CA ALA A 406 -36.69 18.69 -24.10
C ALA A 406 -37.06 17.54 -25.07
N PRO A 407 -38.11 16.76 -24.80
CA PRO A 407 -38.53 15.67 -25.67
C PRO A 407 -39.36 16.20 -26.83
N ALA A 408 -38.87 16.01 -28.05
CA ALA A 408 -39.69 16.13 -29.23
C ALA A 408 -40.50 14.82 -29.40
N ARG A 409 -41.81 14.91 -29.20
CA ARG A 409 -42.78 13.92 -29.67
C ARG A 409 -42.82 13.91 -31.19
N ALA A 410 -42.60 12.74 -31.78
CA ALA A 410 -43.06 12.43 -33.12
C ALA A 410 -43.68 11.05 -33.13
N GLU A 411 -45.01 11.05 -33.25
CA GLU A 411 -45.81 9.90 -33.60
C GLU A 411 -45.48 9.49 -35.05
N CYS A 412 -45.24 8.19 -35.30
CA CYS A 412 -45.54 7.57 -36.56
C CYS A 412 -45.98 6.12 -36.36
N ARG A 413 -47.25 5.92 -36.62
CA ARG A 413 -47.91 4.62 -36.79
C ARG A 413 -47.40 3.98 -38.10
N GLY A 414 -47.25 2.67 -38.09
CA GLY A 414 -46.98 1.90 -39.31
C GLY A 414 -46.84 0.42 -39.02
N SER A 415 -47.96 -0.25 -38.94
CA SER A 415 -48.34 -1.66 -39.22
C SER A 415 -47.27 -2.65 -39.68
N LEU A 416 -47.32 -3.82 -39.01
CA LEU A 416 -46.85 -5.14 -39.39
C LEU A 416 -47.37 -5.59 -40.79
N PRO A 417 -46.69 -6.58 -41.42
CA PRO A 417 -47.35 -7.88 -41.61
C PRO A 417 -46.52 -9.09 -41.18
N VAL A 418 -47.27 -10.08 -40.78
CA VAL A 418 -46.93 -11.46 -40.43
C VAL A 418 -46.91 -12.31 -41.71
N HIS A 419 -46.11 -13.36 -41.73
CA HIS A 419 -46.16 -14.64 -42.43
C HIS A 419 -45.20 -14.87 -43.66
N PRO A 420 -44.93 -16.14 -43.84
CA PRO A 420 -45.04 -17.38 -43.06
C PRO A 420 -43.69 -17.92 -42.55
#